data_e1bfab67a1a048ce97824630625f2d85
#
_entry.id   e1bfab67a1a048ce97824630625f2d85
#
_cell.length_a   1.000
_cell.length_b   1.000
_cell.length_c   1.000
_cell.angle_alpha   90.00
_cell.angle_beta   90.00
_cell.angle_gamma   90.00
#
_symmetry.space_group_name_H-M   'P 1'
#
loop_
_entity.id
_entity.type
_entity.pdbx_description
1 polymer ?
#
loop_
_entity_poly.entity_id
_entity_poly.type
_entity_poly.pdbx_seq_one_letter_code
_entity_poly.pdbx_strand_id
1 'polypeptide(L)'
;MAKKPTYEELEKRVIELEKEIAKRKNTEETLKEKTHLNNILLDAIPCVVLLIRPKTREIVFSNEAGRKAGAVPGTTCYETWAQRDEPCPWCLAPEVWATGKPKHIEVETLYITWDAYWHPIDEDLYLHYAFDITERRKMEKRIQQTPK
;
A
#
# COMPACT_ATOMS: atom_id res chain seq x y z
N MET A 1 -4.28 37.34 -38.45
CA MET A 1 -4.67 38.03 -37.20
C MET A 1 -5.83 37.26 -36.55
N ALA A 2 -5.66 36.79 -35.37
CA ALA A 2 -6.76 36.16 -34.63
C ALA A 2 -7.84 37.22 -34.30
N LYS A 3 -9.10 36.93 -34.66
CA LYS A 3 -10.23 37.79 -34.39
C LYS A 3 -10.44 37.89 -32.88
N LYS A 4 -10.52 39.09 -32.31
CA LYS A 4 -10.84 39.24 -30.87
C LYS A 4 -12.23 38.70 -30.61
N PRO A 5 -12.44 37.92 -29.54
CA PRO A 5 -13.74 37.39 -29.19
C PRO A 5 -14.71 38.53 -28.87
N THR A 6 -15.98 38.32 -29.18
CA THR A 6 -17.06 39.26 -28.83
C THR A 6 -17.40 39.17 -27.34
N TYR A 7 -18.09 40.13 -26.82
CA TYR A 7 -18.54 40.14 -25.43
C TYR A 7 -19.44 38.94 -25.10
N GLU A 8 -20.35 38.58 -26.01
CA GLU A 8 -21.22 37.40 -25.89
C GLU A 8 -20.43 36.08 -25.85
N GLU A 9 -19.39 35.97 -26.68
CA GLU A 9 -18.53 34.78 -26.68
C GLU A 9 -17.73 34.65 -25.37
N LEU A 10 -17.28 35.77 -24.83
CA LEU A 10 -16.60 35.80 -23.54
C LEU A 10 -17.54 35.44 -22.40
N GLU A 11 -18.75 35.98 -22.39
CA GLU A 11 -19.76 35.70 -21.36
C GLU A 11 -20.13 34.19 -21.35
N LYS A 12 -20.38 33.61 -22.51
CA LYS A 12 -20.62 32.16 -22.65
C LYS A 12 -19.44 31.34 -22.10
N ARG A 13 -18.23 31.79 -22.43
CA ARG A 13 -17.02 31.08 -21.97
C ARG A 13 -16.82 31.16 -20.47
N VAL A 14 -17.12 32.30 -19.85
CA VAL A 14 -17.11 32.45 -18.39
C VAL A 14 -18.10 31.50 -17.73
N ILE A 15 -19.33 31.44 -18.21
CA ILE A 15 -20.36 30.53 -17.67
C ILE A 15 -19.94 29.07 -17.80
N GLU A 16 -19.35 28.68 -18.94
CA GLU A 16 -18.83 27.30 -19.13
C GLU A 16 -17.68 26.99 -18.17
N LEU A 17 -16.75 27.91 -17.99
CA LEU A 17 -15.63 27.75 -17.06
C LEU A 17 -16.08 27.67 -15.61
N GLU A 18 -17.06 28.48 -15.20
CA GLU A 18 -17.64 28.43 -13.86
C GLU A 18 -18.29 27.05 -13.58
N LYS A 19 -19.02 26.50 -14.55
CA LYS A 19 -19.62 25.16 -14.46
C LYS A 19 -18.54 24.08 -14.37
N GLU A 20 -17.47 24.21 -15.15
CA GLU A 20 -16.35 23.26 -15.13
C GLU A 20 -15.61 23.31 -13.78
N ILE A 21 -15.34 24.51 -13.24
CA ILE A 21 -14.73 24.70 -11.94
C ILE A 21 -15.59 24.08 -10.84
N ALA A 22 -16.91 24.32 -10.84
CA ALA A 22 -17.81 23.74 -9.85
C ALA A 22 -17.81 22.20 -9.91
N LYS A 23 -17.81 21.63 -11.13
CA LYS A 23 -17.73 20.18 -11.35
C LYS A 23 -16.41 19.60 -10.84
N ARG A 24 -15.27 20.25 -11.15
CA ARG A 24 -13.93 19.81 -10.69
C ARG A 24 -13.83 19.87 -9.17
N LYS A 25 -14.32 20.93 -8.55
CA LYS A 25 -14.33 21.08 -7.08
C LYS A 25 -15.11 19.97 -6.41
N ASN A 26 -16.32 19.67 -6.90
CA ASN A 26 -17.14 18.59 -6.37
C ASN A 26 -16.45 17.20 -6.53
N THR A 27 -15.84 16.96 -7.69
CA THR A 27 -15.08 15.71 -7.95
C THR A 27 -13.88 15.60 -7.00
N GLU A 28 -13.16 16.69 -6.77
CA GLU A 28 -12.02 16.74 -5.85
C GLU A 28 -12.45 16.48 -4.39
N GLU A 29 -13.54 17.06 -3.93
CA GLU A 29 -14.10 16.81 -2.59
C GLU A 29 -14.49 15.33 -2.44
N THR A 30 -15.21 14.77 -3.42
CA THR A 30 -15.59 13.35 -3.41
C THR A 30 -14.36 12.43 -3.39
N LEU A 31 -13.32 12.76 -4.15
CA LEU A 31 -12.07 11.99 -4.17
C LEU A 31 -11.35 12.05 -2.82
N LYS A 32 -11.28 13.23 -2.19
CA LYS A 32 -10.70 13.41 -0.85
C LYS A 32 -11.43 12.58 0.20
N GLU A 33 -12.77 12.59 0.18
CA GLU A 33 -13.59 11.80 1.11
C GLU A 33 -13.34 10.29 0.93
N LYS A 34 -13.32 9.80 -0.31
CA LYS A 34 -13.04 8.39 -0.61
C LYS A 34 -11.63 7.98 -0.17
N THR A 35 -10.63 8.81 -0.45
CA THR A 35 -9.25 8.56 -0.05
C THR A 35 -9.12 8.53 1.48
N HIS A 36 -9.75 9.46 2.17
CA HIS A 36 -9.77 9.50 3.63
C HIS A 36 -10.40 8.26 4.23
N LEU A 37 -11.56 7.84 3.71
CA LEU A 37 -12.25 6.63 4.17
C LEU A 37 -11.41 5.37 3.93
N ASN A 38 -10.78 5.25 2.76
CA ASN A 38 -9.89 4.13 2.47
C ASN A 38 -8.70 4.07 3.43
N ASN A 39 -8.10 5.21 3.75
CA ASN A 39 -6.99 5.27 4.71
C ASN A 39 -7.44 4.85 6.11
N ILE A 40 -8.60 5.31 6.58
CA ILE A 40 -9.17 4.87 7.87
C ILE A 40 -9.36 3.36 7.91
N LEU A 41 -9.91 2.77 6.85
CA LEU A 41 -10.13 1.33 6.77
C LEU A 41 -8.82 0.55 6.80
N LEU A 42 -7.82 0.99 6.03
CA LEU A 42 -6.50 0.34 5.98
C LEU A 42 -5.73 0.50 7.30
N ASP A 43 -5.83 1.66 7.94
CA ASP A 43 -5.19 1.91 9.24
C ASP A 43 -5.86 1.14 10.39
N ALA A 44 -7.12 0.77 10.26
CA ALA A 44 -7.83 -0.07 11.24
C ALA A 44 -7.45 -1.56 11.16
N ILE A 45 -6.79 -2.01 10.08
CA ILE A 45 -6.36 -3.40 9.93
C ILE A 45 -5.18 -3.69 10.86
N PRO A 46 -5.25 -4.69 11.76
CA PRO A 46 -4.22 -4.97 12.76
C PRO A 46 -3.04 -5.78 12.19
N CYS A 47 -2.67 -5.57 10.96
CA CYS A 47 -1.48 -6.17 10.35
C CYS A 47 -0.75 -5.14 9.49
N VAL A 48 0.50 -5.40 9.18
CA VAL A 48 1.26 -4.58 8.23
C VAL A 48 0.67 -4.73 6.83
N VAL A 49 0.35 -3.61 6.19
CA VAL A 49 -0.14 -3.56 4.80
C VAL A 49 0.69 -2.57 4.01
N LEU A 50 1.34 -3.05 2.96
CA LEU A 50 2.22 -2.27 2.08
C LEU A 50 1.79 -2.44 0.63
N LEU A 51 1.79 -1.35 -0.12
CA LEU A 51 1.81 -1.37 -1.59
C LEU A 51 3.23 -1.09 -2.06
N ILE A 52 3.77 -1.94 -2.90
CA ILE A 52 5.18 -1.92 -3.29
C ILE A 52 5.31 -2.04 -4.81
N ARG A 53 6.24 -1.26 -5.38
CA ARG A 53 6.59 -1.36 -6.80
C ARG A 53 7.52 -2.56 -7.04
N PRO A 54 7.22 -3.46 -8.00
CA PRO A 54 8.02 -4.67 -8.23
C PRO A 54 9.49 -4.39 -8.56
N LYS A 55 9.76 -3.46 -9.46
CA LYS A 55 11.11 -3.22 -9.99
C LYS A 55 12.05 -2.54 -9.00
N THR A 56 11.54 -1.52 -8.30
CA THR A 56 12.34 -0.68 -7.38
C THR A 56 12.26 -1.12 -5.94
N ARG A 57 11.29 -1.95 -5.58
CA ARG A 57 10.96 -2.33 -4.19
C ARG A 57 10.52 -1.13 -3.33
N GLU A 58 10.19 -0.02 -3.96
CA GLU A 58 9.71 1.19 -3.29
C GLU A 58 8.34 0.96 -2.67
N ILE A 59 8.19 1.33 -1.41
CA ILE A 59 6.92 1.37 -0.71
C ILE A 59 6.14 2.58 -1.20
N VAL A 60 5.02 2.35 -1.89
CA VAL A 60 4.10 3.41 -2.34
C VAL A 60 3.13 3.80 -1.24
N PHE A 61 2.70 2.82 -0.46
CA PHE A 61 1.77 3.01 0.66
C PHE A 61 2.15 2.08 1.82
N SER A 62 1.94 2.57 3.03
CA SER A 62 2.06 1.81 4.28
C SER A 62 0.91 2.22 5.20
N ASN A 63 0.15 1.26 5.74
CA ASN A 63 -0.85 1.56 6.74
C ASN A 63 -0.22 1.92 8.10
N GLU A 64 -1.03 2.28 9.09
CA GLU A 64 -0.52 2.68 10.41
C GLU A 64 0.34 1.60 11.06
N ALA A 65 -0.09 0.33 11.00
CA ALA A 65 0.68 -0.80 11.52
C ALA A 65 2.03 -0.96 10.79
N GLY A 66 2.05 -0.78 9.46
CA GLY A 66 3.27 -0.80 8.67
C GLY A 66 4.25 0.33 9.04
N ARG A 67 3.75 1.55 9.19
CA ARG A 67 4.56 2.70 9.63
C ARG A 67 5.12 2.50 11.04
N LYS A 68 4.34 1.97 11.97
CA LYS A 68 4.79 1.61 13.33
C LYS A 68 5.86 0.52 13.31
N ALA A 69 5.79 -0.41 12.36
CA ALA A 69 6.80 -1.45 12.15
C ALA A 69 8.05 -0.96 11.41
N GLY A 70 8.13 0.32 11.03
CA GLY A 70 9.28 0.94 10.37
C GLY A 70 9.18 1.05 8.85
N ALA A 71 8.10 0.60 8.22
CA ALA A 71 7.91 0.69 6.77
C ALA A 71 7.56 2.12 6.35
N VAL A 72 8.52 2.84 5.76
CA VAL A 72 8.39 4.25 5.36
C VAL A 72 8.08 4.36 3.87
N PRO A 73 6.94 4.97 3.47
CA PRO A 73 6.67 5.26 2.06
C PRO A 73 7.78 6.10 1.40
N GLY A 74 8.10 5.80 0.14
CA GLY A 74 9.18 6.45 -0.61
C GLY A 74 10.56 5.80 -0.40
N THR A 75 10.68 4.82 0.45
CA THR A 75 11.90 4.01 0.66
C THR A 75 11.71 2.58 0.18
N THR A 76 12.78 1.80 0.09
CA THR A 76 12.65 0.38 -0.26
C THR A 76 12.17 -0.45 0.93
N CYS A 77 11.38 -1.49 0.67
CA CYS A 77 10.81 -2.31 1.72
C CYS A 77 11.85 -3.05 2.57
N TYR A 78 12.94 -3.48 1.97
CA TYR A 78 14.01 -4.17 2.71
C TYR A 78 14.84 -3.21 3.57
N GLU A 79 14.99 -1.95 3.18
CA GLU A 79 15.79 -0.95 3.88
C GLU A 79 15.12 -0.51 5.20
N THR A 80 13.86 -0.12 5.14
CA THR A 80 13.18 0.45 6.30
C THR A 80 12.40 -0.57 7.12
N TRP A 81 11.72 -1.52 6.51
CA TRP A 81 10.92 -2.51 7.25
C TRP A 81 11.76 -3.71 7.66
N ALA A 82 12.50 -4.33 6.74
CA ALA A 82 13.34 -5.49 7.05
C ALA A 82 14.72 -5.12 7.62
N GLN A 83 15.10 -3.84 7.64
CA GLN A 83 16.38 -3.32 8.12
C GLN A 83 17.59 -4.02 7.48
N ARG A 84 17.57 -4.10 6.14
CA ARG A 84 18.60 -4.75 5.33
C ARG A 84 19.11 -3.84 4.23
N ASP A 85 20.34 -4.06 3.79
CA ASP A 85 20.97 -3.31 2.69
C ASP A 85 20.60 -3.89 1.29
N GLU A 86 20.00 -5.06 1.27
CA GLU A 86 19.64 -5.79 0.04
C GLU A 86 18.28 -6.49 0.19
N PRO A 87 17.63 -6.89 -0.92
CA PRO A 87 16.36 -7.61 -0.87
C PRO A 87 16.43 -8.86 0.00
N CYS A 88 15.34 -9.11 0.74
CA CYS A 88 15.26 -10.24 1.66
C CYS A 88 15.43 -11.58 0.91
N PRO A 89 16.30 -12.49 1.38
CA PRO A 89 16.54 -13.77 0.70
C PRO A 89 15.31 -14.70 0.70
N TRP A 90 14.39 -14.50 1.62
CA TRP A 90 13.10 -15.23 1.71
C TRP A 90 11.96 -14.57 0.94
N CYS A 91 12.20 -13.43 0.27
CA CYS A 91 11.16 -12.67 -0.39
C CYS A 91 10.59 -13.42 -1.59
N LEU A 92 9.28 -13.66 -1.58
CA LEU A 92 8.56 -14.33 -2.66
C LEU A 92 8.02 -13.37 -3.73
N ALA A 93 8.24 -12.07 -3.58
CA ALA A 93 7.79 -11.08 -4.56
C ALA A 93 8.29 -11.35 -6.00
N PRO A 94 9.56 -11.77 -6.26
CA PRO A 94 10.00 -12.12 -7.62
C PRO A 94 9.17 -13.24 -8.25
N GLU A 95 8.75 -14.24 -7.49
CA GLU A 95 7.89 -15.30 -7.99
C GLU A 95 6.46 -14.82 -8.27
N VAL A 96 5.97 -13.88 -7.46
CA VAL A 96 4.63 -13.30 -7.61
C VAL A 96 4.50 -12.56 -8.92
N TRP A 97 5.43 -11.68 -9.24
CA TRP A 97 5.35 -10.95 -10.52
C TRP A 97 5.78 -11.77 -11.74
N ALA A 98 6.59 -12.83 -11.55
CA ALA A 98 6.91 -13.74 -12.64
C ALA A 98 5.73 -14.66 -13.00
N THR A 99 4.94 -15.10 -12.03
CA THR A 99 3.85 -16.07 -12.22
C THR A 99 2.46 -15.43 -12.22
N GLY A 100 2.31 -14.20 -11.72
CA GLY A 100 1.01 -13.54 -11.50
C GLY A 100 0.15 -14.22 -10.42
N LYS A 101 0.73 -15.08 -9.57
CA LYS A 101 0.02 -15.84 -8.53
C LYS A 101 0.43 -15.36 -7.15
N PRO A 102 -0.52 -15.26 -6.19
CA PRO A 102 -0.20 -14.97 -4.80
C PRO A 102 0.73 -16.01 -4.18
N LYS A 103 1.55 -15.55 -3.24
CA LYS A 103 2.47 -16.39 -2.47
C LYS A 103 2.36 -16.07 -0.99
N HIS A 104 2.74 -17.05 -0.17
CA HIS A 104 2.65 -16.98 1.27
C HIS A 104 3.78 -17.78 1.91
N ILE A 105 4.32 -17.27 3.02
CA ILE A 105 5.32 -17.97 3.85
C ILE A 105 5.25 -17.46 5.29
N GLU A 106 5.54 -18.33 6.24
CA GLU A 106 5.89 -17.92 7.59
C GLU A 106 7.41 -17.77 7.70
N VAL A 107 7.87 -16.63 8.21
CA VAL A 107 9.29 -16.32 8.34
C VAL A 107 9.57 -15.62 9.67
N GLU A 108 10.66 -16.00 10.32
CA GLU A 108 11.16 -15.33 11.52
C GLU A 108 12.28 -14.35 11.14
N THR A 109 12.11 -13.11 11.51
CA THR A 109 13.10 -12.05 11.31
C THR A 109 13.00 -10.99 12.41
N LEU A 110 14.13 -10.48 12.88
CA LEU A 110 14.16 -9.48 13.95
C LEU A 110 13.39 -9.90 15.22
N TYR A 111 13.45 -11.20 15.57
CA TYR A 111 12.75 -11.82 16.72
C TYR A 111 11.22 -11.84 16.62
N ILE A 112 10.66 -11.54 15.44
CA ILE A 112 9.23 -11.58 15.14
C ILE A 112 8.98 -12.70 14.14
N THR A 113 7.96 -13.51 14.38
CA THR A 113 7.48 -14.48 13.41
C THR A 113 6.35 -13.86 12.61
N TRP A 114 6.58 -13.68 11.32
CA TRP A 114 5.64 -13.10 10.39
C TRP A 114 4.94 -14.19 9.59
N ASP A 115 3.63 -14.06 9.45
CA ASP A 115 2.82 -14.75 8.45
C ASP A 115 2.64 -13.79 7.28
N ALA A 116 3.47 -13.95 6.24
CA ALA A 116 3.70 -12.97 5.19
C ALA A 116 3.09 -13.39 3.86
N TYR A 117 2.39 -12.46 3.22
CA TYR A 117 1.64 -12.65 1.98
C TYR A 117 2.08 -11.65 0.93
N TRP A 118 2.18 -12.11 -0.33
CA TRP A 118 2.40 -11.28 -1.51
C TRP A 118 1.30 -11.54 -2.51
N HIS A 119 0.63 -10.48 -2.94
CA HIS A 119 -0.49 -10.56 -3.88
C HIS A 119 -0.26 -9.58 -5.04
N PRO A 120 -0.24 -10.05 -6.30
CA PRO A 120 -0.10 -9.17 -7.44
C PRO A 120 -1.39 -8.35 -7.62
N ILE A 121 -1.23 -7.05 -7.90
CA ILE A 121 -2.36 -6.16 -8.20
C ILE A 121 -2.38 -5.86 -9.71
N ASP A 122 -1.27 -5.34 -10.22
CA ASP A 122 -1.04 -5.07 -11.64
C ASP A 122 0.46 -5.16 -11.96
N GLU A 123 0.87 -4.68 -13.14
CA GLU A 123 2.27 -4.72 -13.58
C GLU A 123 3.19 -3.80 -12.75
N ASP A 124 2.62 -2.79 -12.10
CA ASP A 124 3.35 -1.74 -11.39
C ASP A 124 3.26 -1.85 -9.86
N LEU A 125 2.35 -2.67 -9.33
CA LEU A 125 2.08 -2.78 -7.90
C LEU A 125 1.81 -4.21 -7.45
N TYR A 126 2.33 -4.57 -6.28
CA TYR A 126 1.86 -5.71 -5.51
C TYR A 126 1.53 -5.32 -4.08
N LEU A 127 0.59 -6.04 -3.49
CA LEU A 127 0.21 -5.94 -2.10
C LEU A 127 1.08 -6.89 -1.28
N HIS A 128 1.73 -6.37 -0.25
CA HIS A 128 2.42 -7.15 0.75
C HIS A 128 1.79 -6.89 2.11
N TYR A 129 1.31 -7.94 2.76
CA TYR A 129 0.77 -7.83 4.11
C TYR A 129 1.28 -8.94 4.99
N ALA A 130 1.46 -8.65 6.27
CA ALA A 130 2.05 -9.58 7.20
C ALA A 130 1.42 -9.44 8.58
N PHE A 131 1.11 -10.59 9.19
CA PHE A 131 0.64 -10.68 10.56
C PHE A 131 1.79 -11.06 11.48
N ASP A 132 1.92 -10.38 12.61
CA ASP A 132 2.78 -10.82 13.70
C ASP A 132 2.11 -12.00 14.40
N ILE A 133 2.66 -13.19 14.23
CA ILE A 133 2.17 -14.43 14.83
C ILE A 133 3.09 -14.96 15.94
N THR A 134 3.99 -14.12 16.46
CA THR A 134 4.99 -14.51 17.45
C THR A 134 4.37 -15.15 18.67
N GLU A 135 3.37 -14.50 19.29
CA GLU A 135 2.71 -15.03 20.47
C GLU A 135 1.91 -16.31 20.18
N ARG A 136 1.22 -16.37 19.04
CA ARG A 136 0.53 -17.60 18.62
C ARG A 136 1.50 -18.77 18.52
N ARG A 137 2.64 -18.58 17.87
CA ARG A 137 3.67 -19.63 17.72
C ARG A 137 4.30 -20.05 19.05
N LYS A 138 4.51 -19.13 19.98
CA LYS A 138 4.97 -19.45 21.32
C LYS A 138 3.96 -20.32 22.08
N MET A 139 2.67 -19.98 22.01
CA MET A 139 1.61 -20.76 22.64
C MET A 139 1.50 -22.17 22.04
N GLU A 140 1.53 -22.30 20.71
CA GLU A 140 1.49 -23.60 20.02
C GLU A 140 2.66 -24.49 20.47
N LYS A 141 3.88 -23.96 20.54
CA LYS A 141 5.06 -24.69 21.05
C LYS A 141 4.89 -25.15 22.50
N ARG A 142 4.33 -24.30 23.37
CA ARG A 142 4.06 -24.68 24.79
C ARG A 142 3.06 -25.82 24.88
N ILE A 143 1.97 -25.79 24.10
CA ILE A 143 0.96 -26.84 24.07
C ILE A 143 1.57 -28.18 23.62
N GLN A 144 2.44 -28.16 22.59
CA GLN A 144 3.09 -29.37 22.08
C GLN A 144 4.12 -29.97 23.06
N GLN A 145 4.69 -29.14 23.94
CA GLN A 145 5.70 -29.55 24.93
C GLN A 145 5.09 -29.99 26.26
N THR A 146 3.77 -29.86 26.46
CA THR A 146 3.10 -30.31 27.68
C THR A 146 2.88 -31.83 27.59
N PRO A 147 3.53 -32.64 28.44
CA PRO A 147 3.33 -34.10 28.49
C PRO A 147 1.85 -34.40 28.84
N LYS A 148 1.28 -35.42 28.18
CA LYS A 148 -0.03 -35.96 28.55
C LYS A 148 0.06 -36.71 29.88
#